data_0c556db46d5b00fa91ec721a329cbcb4
#
_entry.id   0c556db46d5b00fa91ec721a329cbcb4
#
_cell.length_a   1.000
_cell.length_b   1.000
_cell.length_c   1.000
_cell.angle_alpha   90.00
_cell.angle_beta   90.00
_cell.angle_gamma   90.00
#
_symmetry.space_group_name_H-M   'P 1'
#
loop_
_entity.id
_entity.type
_entity.pdbx_description
1 polymer ?
#
loop_
_entity_poly.entity_id
_entity_poly.type
_entity_poly.pdbx_seq_one_letter_code
_entity_poly.pdbx_strand_id
1 'polypeptide(L)'
;MIRRPPRSTPLYSSAASDVYKRQGHGASYYWIGKAPSAQFFTALPFGLNAQEMNAWLHYGGGLELWEEAYDKFNLIPLAGGNTGVQMAGWFNKEINSLEDIKGTRMRIPGLAGKVWTEAGGEAVLMPGSEIFTNLQTGVIDAAEWIGPYNDQTFGLHQAAKYYYYPGWHEPGPTLEVIINKEAFASLPSDLQEIVRTASRAVNQDMLDEYTARNNQALETLVNTHGVILKRLPDDVLKKFKEITSKLLKELIAEDSLSKRIFESQENFKKNVSEYHKISEKAVYEMRELN
;
A
#
# COMPACT_ATOMS: atom_id res chain seq x y z
N MET A 1 35.28 15.04 -13.59
CA MET A 1 34.01 15.67 -14.03
C MET A 1 32.90 14.64 -13.95
N ILE A 2 32.06 14.69 -12.90
CA ILE A 2 30.92 13.81 -12.76
C ILE A 2 29.79 14.46 -13.56
N ARG A 3 29.36 13.82 -14.66
CA ARG A 3 28.21 14.29 -15.44
C ARG A 3 26.94 14.09 -14.60
N ARG A 4 26.22 15.17 -14.33
CA ARG A 4 24.87 15.12 -13.75
C ARG A 4 23.93 14.37 -14.69
N PRO A 5 23.09 13.45 -14.21
CA PRO A 5 22.07 12.82 -15.04
C PRO A 5 21.05 13.87 -15.52
N PRO A 6 20.44 13.68 -16.70
CA PRO A 6 19.45 14.61 -17.23
C PRO A 6 18.23 14.72 -16.32
N ARG A 7 17.76 15.95 -16.11
CA ARG A 7 16.53 16.25 -15.39
C ARG A 7 15.32 15.77 -16.17
N SER A 8 14.34 15.24 -15.43
CA SER A 8 13.02 14.79 -15.87
C SER A 8 12.95 13.41 -16.53
N THR A 9 12.97 12.40 -15.70
CA THR A 9 12.31 11.12 -16.00
C THR A 9 11.25 10.89 -14.92
N PRO A 10 10.02 10.47 -15.26
CA PRO A 10 9.01 10.14 -14.27
C PRO A 10 9.56 9.10 -13.28
N LEU A 11 9.21 9.18 -12.02
CA LEU A 11 9.67 8.27 -10.95
C LEU A 11 9.53 6.77 -11.30
N TYR A 12 8.58 6.43 -12.17
CA TYR A 12 8.40 5.09 -12.75
C TYR A 12 9.55 4.65 -13.66
N SER A 13 10.21 5.56 -14.34
CA SER A 13 11.26 5.20 -15.32
C SER A 13 12.64 5.12 -14.67
N SER A 14 12.88 5.78 -13.54
CA SER A 14 14.15 5.63 -12.82
C SER A 14 14.23 4.28 -12.11
N ALA A 15 13.17 3.84 -11.43
CA ALA A 15 13.08 2.49 -10.89
C ALA A 15 13.15 1.44 -11.99
N ALA A 16 12.40 1.60 -13.10
CA ALA A 16 12.43 0.66 -14.23
C ALA A 16 13.78 0.62 -14.94
N SER A 17 14.53 1.72 -15.02
CA SER A 17 15.85 1.74 -15.69
C SER A 17 16.95 1.08 -14.85
N ASP A 18 16.86 1.12 -13.52
CA ASP A 18 17.81 0.43 -12.64
C ASP A 18 17.49 -1.06 -12.49
N VAL A 19 16.22 -1.44 -12.52
CA VAL A 19 15.78 -2.85 -12.59
C VAL A 19 16.36 -3.56 -13.82
N TYR A 20 16.43 -2.86 -14.94
CA TYR A 20 17.10 -3.40 -16.14
C TYR A 20 18.60 -3.63 -15.92
N LYS A 21 19.20 -2.94 -14.97
CA LYS A 21 20.63 -3.06 -14.67
C LYS A 21 20.90 -3.99 -13.52
N ARG A 22 20.28 -3.85 -12.35
CA ARG A 22 20.56 -4.67 -11.16
C ARG A 22 19.42 -4.77 -10.16
N GLN A 23 18.82 -3.64 -9.72
CA GLN A 23 17.82 -3.63 -8.63
C GLN A 23 16.91 -2.41 -8.72
N GLY A 24 15.75 -2.49 -8.03
CA GLY A 24 14.80 -1.40 -7.84
C GLY A 24 14.04 -1.54 -6.54
N HIS A 25 13.34 -0.47 -6.13
CA HIS A 25 12.47 -0.45 -4.98
C HIS A 25 11.15 0.24 -5.36
N GLY A 26 10.02 -0.28 -4.88
CA GLY A 26 8.72 0.24 -5.23
C GLY A 26 7.56 -0.48 -4.54
N ALA A 27 6.38 -0.42 -5.14
CA ALA A 27 5.23 -1.18 -4.73
C ALA A 27 4.72 -2.00 -5.90
N SER A 28 4.52 -3.30 -5.69
CA SER A 28 4.20 -4.26 -6.76
C SER A 28 2.88 -3.97 -7.48
N TYR A 29 1.93 -3.29 -6.86
CA TYR A 29 0.67 -2.92 -7.54
C TYR A 29 0.87 -1.97 -8.74
N TYR A 30 1.97 -1.25 -8.83
CA TYR A 30 2.26 -0.43 -10.02
C TYR A 30 2.51 -1.27 -11.28
N TRP A 31 2.77 -2.56 -11.14
CA TRP A 31 2.94 -3.49 -12.25
C TRP A 31 1.64 -4.10 -12.78
N ILE A 32 0.47 -3.74 -12.23
CA ILE A 32 -0.84 -4.34 -12.55
C ILE A 32 -1.12 -4.43 -14.06
N GLY A 33 -0.65 -3.48 -14.85
CA GLY A 33 -0.82 -3.48 -16.30
C GLY A 33 0.00 -4.57 -17.05
N LYS A 34 1.05 -5.11 -16.42
CA LYS A 34 1.92 -6.16 -16.99
C LYS A 34 1.82 -7.48 -16.24
N ALA A 35 1.54 -7.41 -14.95
CA ALA A 35 1.40 -8.52 -14.03
C ALA A 35 0.20 -8.27 -13.12
N PRO A 36 -1.02 -8.67 -13.50
CA PRO A 36 -2.24 -8.45 -12.70
C PRO A 36 -2.13 -9.02 -11.27
N SER A 37 -1.40 -10.13 -11.12
CA SER A 37 -1.14 -10.78 -9.83
C SER A 37 -0.19 -10.00 -8.91
N ALA A 38 0.59 -9.04 -9.41
CA ALA A 38 1.57 -8.31 -8.61
C ALA A 38 0.92 -7.50 -7.46
N GLN A 39 -0.30 -7.01 -7.64
CA GLN A 39 -1.00 -6.22 -6.64
C GLN A 39 -1.25 -6.94 -5.31
N PHE A 40 -1.32 -8.27 -5.34
CA PHE A 40 -1.52 -9.08 -4.12
C PHE A 40 -0.36 -8.97 -3.13
N PHE A 41 0.83 -8.65 -3.60
CA PHE A 41 2.05 -8.60 -2.78
C PHE A 41 2.31 -7.23 -2.15
N THR A 42 1.60 -6.18 -2.56
CA THR A 42 1.60 -4.90 -1.84
C THR A 42 0.47 -4.87 -0.82
N ALA A 43 -0.76 -4.70 -1.27
CA ALA A 43 -1.95 -4.72 -0.43
C ALA A 43 -3.20 -4.95 -1.28
N LEU A 44 -4.22 -5.51 -0.66
CA LEU A 44 -5.58 -5.52 -1.17
C LEU A 44 -6.48 -4.71 -0.25
N PRO A 45 -7.48 -4.00 -0.79
CA PRO A 45 -8.51 -3.41 0.04
C PRO A 45 -9.16 -4.46 0.93
N PHE A 46 -9.29 -4.16 2.25
CA PHE A 46 -9.76 -5.08 3.28
C PHE A 46 -8.95 -6.39 3.43
N GLY A 47 -7.71 -6.36 2.96
CA GLY A 47 -6.77 -7.49 2.97
C GLY A 47 -6.05 -7.71 4.30
N LEU A 48 -4.86 -8.29 4.21
CA LEU A 48 -3.98 -8.57 5.35
C LEU A 48 -3.40 -7.26 5.91
N ASN A 49 -3.31 -7.17 7.24
CA ASN A 49 -2.52 -6.12 7.88
C ASN A 49 -1.01 -6.41 7.80
N ALA A 50 -0.16 -5.51 8.29
CA ALA A 50 1.30 -5.63 8.15
C ALA A 50 1.87 -6.91 8.77
N GLN A 51 1.41 -7.28 9.97
CA GLN A 51 1.84 -8.49 10.66
C GLN A 51 1.39 -9.73 9.89
N GLU A 52 0.14 -9.75 9.44
CA GLU A 52 -0.45 -10.84 8.66
C GLU A 52 0.24 -10.98 7.29
N MET A 53 0.52 -9.86 6.61
CA MET A 53 1.22 -9.86 5.33
C MET A 53 2.64 -10.41 5.47
N ASN A 54 3.39 -9.95 6.46
CA ASN A 54 4.74 -10.46 6.74
C ASN A 54 4.71 -11.96 7.07
N ALA A 55 3.75 -12.41 7.87
CA ALA A 55 3.59 -13.82 8.21
C ALA A 55 3.22 -14.67 6.99
N TRP A 56 2.28 -14.20 6.15
CA TRP A 56 1.92 -14.89 4.92
C TRP A 56 3.09 -14.97 3.94
N LEU A 57 3.80 -13.87 3.72
CA LEU A 57 4.97 -13.85 2.84
C LEU A 57 6.03 -14.85 3.27
N HIS A 58 6.41 -14.88 4.55
CA HIS A 58 7.54 -15.68 5.01
C HIS A 58 7.20 -17.11 5.47
N TYR A 59 5.95 -17.39 5.79
CA TYR A 59 5.52 -18.69 6.35
C TYR A 59 4.22 -19.23 5.76
N GLY A 60 3.55 -18.45 4.91
CA GLY A 60 2.29 -18.83 4.25
C GLY A 60 2.42 -19.15 2.77
N GLY A 61 3.64 -19.21 2.23
CA GLY A 61 3.89 -19.50 0.81
C GLY A 61 3.82 -18.26 -0.09
N GLY A 62 3.76 -17.06 0.49
CA GLY A 62 3.60 -15.83 -0.27
C GLY A 62 4.83 -15.45 -1.09
N LEU A 63 6.05 -15.67 -0.56
CA LEU A 63 7.28 -15.35 -1.29
C LEU A 63 7.47 -16.22 -2.52
N GLU A 64 7.17 -17.52 -2.43
CA GLU A 64 7.25 -18.45 -3.56
C GLU A 64 6.27 -18.06 -4.67
N LEU A 65 5.06 -17.66 -4.31
CA LEU A 65 4.07 -17.17 -5.26
C LEU A 65 4.49 -15.83 -5.88
N TRP A 66 5.18 -14.98 -5.13
CA TRP A 66 5.70 -13.72 -5.63
C TRP A 66 6.85 -13.93 -6.61
N GLU A 67 7.78 -14.82 -6.27
CA GLU A 67 8.86 -15.23 -7.17
C GLU A 67 8.31 -15.82 -8.47
N GLU A 68 7.28 -16.68 -8.40
CA GLU A 68 6.58 -17.21 -9.59
C GLU A 68 5.97 -16.08 -10.44
N ALA A 69 5.30 -15.13 -9.82
CA ALA A 69 4.68 -14.01 -10.53
C ALA A 69 5.71 -13.13 -11.28
N TYR A 70 6.93 -13.06 -10.76
CA TYR A 70 8.00 -12.23 -11.30
C TYR A 70 9.01 -12.99 -12.17
N ASP A 71 8.87 -14.32 -12.25
CA ASP A 71 9.78 -15.18 -13.01
C ASP A 71 9.90 -14.78 -14.48
N LYS A 72 8.78 -14.53 -15.15
CA LYS A 72 8.72 -14.11 -16.56
C LYS A 72 9.40 -12.76 -16.83
N PHE A 73 9.69 -11.96 -15.81
CA PHE A 73 10.40 -10.69 -15.92
C PHE A 73 11.88 -10.79 -15.56
N ASN A 74 12.37 -12.00 -15.27
CA ASN A 74 13.73 -12.26 -14.80
C ASN A 74 14.09 -11.48 -13.53
N LEU A 75 13.14 -11.40 -12.59
CA LEU A 75 13.26 -10.64 -11.33
C LEU A 75 13.09 -11.57 -10.12
N ILE A 76 13.78 -11.21 -9.03
CA ILE A 76 13.57 -11.74 -7.68
C ILE A 76 12.95 -10.61 -6.85
N PRO A 77 11.74 -10.78 -6.32
CA PRO A 77 11.13 -9.85 -5.38
C PRO A 77 11.52 -10.23 -3.94
N LEU A 78 11.73 -9.22 -3.11
CA LEU A 78 11.94 -9.36 -1.68
C LEU A 78 11.09 -8.31 -0.96
N ALA A 79 10.52 -8.65 0.20
CA ALA A 79 9.89 -7.66 1.07
C ALA A 79 10.97 -6.73 1.65
N GLY A 80 10.87 -5.45 1.36
CA GLY A 80 11.90 -4.45 1.72
C GLY A 80 11.32 -3.15 2.26
N GLY A 81 10.16 -3.21 2.90
CA GLY A 81 9.48 -2.13 3.59
C GLY A 81 8.01 -2.49 3.84
N ASN A 82 7.45 -1.97 4.93
CA ASN A 82 6.02 -2.04 5.21
C ASN A 82 5.60 -0.76 5.93
N THR A 83 4.53 -0.12 5.45
CA THR A 83 4.07 1.16 6.02
C THR A 83 3.18 1.00 7.25
N GLY A 84 2.78 -0.23 7.58
CA GLY A 84 1.67 -0.45 8.51
C GLY A 84 0.32 -0.06 7.91
N VAL A 85 -0.70 0.05 8.75
CA VAL A 85 -2.04 0.49 8.31
C VAL A 85 -1.95 1.94 7.86
N GLN A 86 -2.39 2.21 6.64
CA GLN A 86 -2.44 3.58 6.11
C GLN A 86 -3.70 4.34 6.57
N MET A 87 -3.75 5.62 6.24
CA MET A 87 -4.94 6.45 6.40
C MET A 87 -5.77 6.45 5.10
N ALA A 88 -7.10 6.65 5.22
CA ALA A 88 -7.97 6.67 4.04
C ALA A 88 -7.73 7.87 3.12
N GLY A 89 -7.04 8.90 3.60
CA GLY A 89 -6.55 10.02 2.80
C GLY A 89 -7.05 11.40 3.26
N TRP A 90 -6.61 12.39 2.50
CA TRP A 90 -6.89 13.81 2.67
C TRP A 90 -7.98 14.26 1.73
N PHE A 91 -8.90 15.09 2.24
CA PHE A 91 -10.07 15.54 1.50
C PHE A 91 -10.29 17.05 1.67
N ASN A 92 -10.61 17.73 0.59
CA ASN A 92 -10.97 19.15 0.60
C ASN A 92 -12.43 19.39 1.06
N LYS A 93 -13.25 18.35 1.01
CA LYS A 93 -14.65 18.36 1.47
C LYS A 93 -14.93 17.20 2.42
N GLU A 94 -16.01 17.30 3.18
CA GLU A 94 -16.44 16.20 4.03
C GLU A 94 -17.09 15.08 3.23
N ILE A 95 -16.88 13.86 3.69
CA ILE A 95 -17.52 12.64 3.22
C ILE A 95 -18.41 12.11 4.33
N ASN A 96 -19.69 12.33 4.23
CA ASN A 96 -20.70 11.92 5.21
C ASN A 96 -21.58 10.77 4.68
N SER A 97 -21.51 10.48 3.37
CA SER A 97 -22.31 9.46 2.69
C SER A 97 -21.68 9.04 1.37
N LEU A 98 -22.24 8.02 0.71
CA LEU A 98 -21.85 7.62 -0.65
C LEU A 98 -22.12 8.71 -1.71
N GLU A 99 -23.10 9.59 -1.49
CA GLU A 99 -23.36 10.70 -2.41
C GLU A 99 -22.17 11.67 -2.49
N ASP A 100 -21.42 11.84 -1.40
CA ASP A 100 -20.27 12.72 -1.34
C ASP A 100 -19.06 12.16 -2.11
N ILE A 101 -19.06 10.85 -2.40
CA ILE A 101 -18.06 10.20 -3.26
C ILE A 101 -18.26 10.57 -4.73
N LYS A 102 -19.51 10.76 -5.16
CA LYS A 102 -19.82 10.98 -6.57
C LYS A 102 -19.09 12.20 -7.14
N GLY A 103 -18.38 11.97 -8.25
CA GLY A 103 -17.59 12.98 -8.93
C GLY A 103 -16.39 13.52 -8.15
N THR A 104 -16.06 12.94 -6.99
CA THR A 104 -14.87 13.32 -6.22
C THR A 104 -13.63 12.75 -6.91
N ARG A 105 -12.76 13.64 -7.37
CA ARG A 105 -11.48 13.28 -8.00
C ARG A 105 -10.47 12.97 -6.91
N MET A 106 -10.10 11.70 -6.82
CA MET A 106 -9.17 11.23 -5.81
C MET A 106 -7.93 10.62 -6.43
N ARG A 107 -6.74 11.06 -6.01
CA ARG A 107 -5.52 10.33 -6.32
C ARG A 107 -5.50 9.08 -5.45
N ILE A 108 -5.63 7.93 -6.09
CA ILE A 108 -5.64 6.63 -5.44
C ILE A 108 -5.19 5.54 -6.43
N PRO A 109 -4.12 4.76 -6.14
CA PRO A 109 -3.59 3.76 -7.05
C PRO A 109 -4.28 2.39 -6.92
N GLY A 110 -3.89 1.48 -7.80
CA GLY A 110 -4.17 0.06 -7.72
C GLY A 110 -5.65 -0.31 -7.78
N LEU A 111 -6.02 -1.41 -7.12
CA LEU A 111 -7.39 -1.90 -7.06
C LEU A 111 -8.32 -0.91 -6.35
N ALA A 112 -7.80 -0.19 -5.37
CA ALA A 112 -8.57 0.80 -4.63
C ALA A 112 -9.09 1.94 -5.53
N GLY A 113 -8.31 2.34 -6.56
CA GLY A 113 -8.76 3.28 -7.58
C GLY A 113 -9.97 2.77 -8.37
N LYS A 114 -10.00 1.48 -8.70
CA LYS A 114 -11.17 0.85 -9.34
C LYS A 114 -12.38 0.84 -8.40
N VAL A 115 -12.16 0.53 -7.11
CA VAL A 115 -13.23 0.57 -6.09
C VAL A 115 -13.82 1.97 -5.98
N TRP A 116 -12.96 3.00 -5.93
CA TRP A 116 -13.37 4.40 -5.86
C TRP A 116 -14.22 4.81 -7.07
N THR A 117 -13.79 4.41 -8.26
CA THR A 117 -14.52 4.69 -9.52
C THR A 117 -15.87 3.98 -9.56
N GLU A 118 -15.95 2.71 -9.19
CA GLU A 118 -17.21 1.96 -9.13
C GLU A 118 -18.18 2.48 -8.05
N ALA A 119 -17.66 3.15 -7.03
CA ALA A 119 -18.48 3.83 -6.02
C ALA A 119 -19.01 5.20 -6.51
N GLY A 120 -18.63 5.64 -7.70
CA GLY A 120 -19.08 6.88 -8.32
C GLY A 120 -18.08 8.03 -8.30
N GLY A 121 -16.89 7.82 -7.75
CA GLY A 121 -15.80 8.79 -7.77
C GLY A 121 -14.98 8.74 -9.06
N GLU A 122 -13.97 9.60 -9.14
CA GLU A 122 -13.01 9.64 -10.24
C GLU A 122 -11.61 9.36 -9.70
N ALA A 123 -11.07 8.16 -10.01
CA ALA A 123 -9.71 7.83 -9.61
C ALA A 123 -8.69 8.45 -10.57
N VAL A 124 -7.71 9.15 -10.03
CA VAL A 124 -6.61 9.77 -10.77
C VAL A 124 -5.30 9.16 -10.32
N LEU A 125 -4.43 8.81 -11.26
CA LEU A 125 -3.09 8.34 -10.97
C LEU A 125 -2.07 9.42 -11.35
N MET A 126 -1.26 9.83 -10.38
CA MET A 126 -0.18 10.80 -10.57
C MET A 126 1.01 10.51 -9.69
N PRO A 127 2.22 10.98 -10.05
CA PRO A 127 3.40 10.91 -9.20
C PRO A 127 3.18 11.58 -7.84
N GLY A 128 3.81 11.02 -6.77
CA GLY A 128 3.73 11.59 -5.43
C GLY A 128 4.12 13.07 -5.36
N SER A 129 5.15 13.47 -6.12
CA SER A 129 5.63 14.87 -6.20
C SER A 129 4.59 15.88 -6.70
N GLU A 130 3.51 15.43 -7.34
CA GLU A 130 2.46 16.29 -7.89
C GLU A 130 1.23 16.39 -6.98
N ILE A 131 1.10 15.50 -5.98
CA ILE A 131 -0.10 15.39 -5.13
C ILE A 131 -0.38 16.69 -4.40
N PHE A 132 0.62 17.25 -3.71
CA PHE A 132 0.43 18.48 -2.92
C PHE A 132 -0.14 19.63 -3.77
N THR A 133 0.50 19.92 -4.90
CA THR A 133 0.09 21.03 -5.77
C THR A 133 -1.30 20.80 -6.37
N ASN A 134 -1.60 19.58 -6.82
CA ASN A 134 -2.89 19.27 -7.42
C ASN A 134 -4.03 19.28 -6.39
N LEU A 135 -3.76 18.85 -5.16
CA LEU A 135 -4.72 18.93 -4.05
C LEU A 135 -4.95 20.37 -3.61
N GLN A 136 -3.90 21.18 -3.50
CA GLN A 136 -3.96 22.58 -3.09
C GLN A 136 -4.70 23.44 -4.12
N THR A 137 -4.48 23.19 -5.41
CA THR A 137 -5.13 23.95 -6.51
C THR A 137 -6.52 23.45 -6.87
N GLY A 138 -6.98 22.34 -6.27
CA GLY A 138 -8.28 21.77 -6.56
C GLY A 138 -8.36 21.03 -7.90
N VAL A 139 -7.23 20.64 -8.50
CA VAL A 139 -7.20 19.73 -9.66
C VAL A 139 -7.69 18.35 -9.25
N ILE A 140 -7.36 17.92 -8.03
CA ILE A 140 -7.96 16.80 -7.33
C ILE A 140 -8.64 17.27 -6.05
N ASP A 141 -9.67 16.55 -5.61
CA ASP A 141 -10.46 16.86 -4.43
C ASP A 141 -10.00 16.08 -3.20
N ALA A 142 -9.28 14.98 -3.45
CA ALA A 142 -8.76 14.09 -2.41
C ALA A 142 -7.49 13.37 -2.87
N ALA A 143 -6.69 12.93 -1.90
CA ALA A 143 -5.53 12.07 -2.15
C ALA A 143 -5.27 11.17 -0.94
N GLU A 144 -4.98 9.90 -1.19
CA GLU A 144 -4.30 9.06 -0.23
C GLU A 144 -2.78 9.13 -0.48
N TRP A 145 -1.99 8.92 0.58
CA TRP A 145 -0.54 8.78 0.43
C TRP A 145 -0.02 7.64 1.29
N ILE A 146 0.20 7.84 2.57
CA ILE A 146 0.65 6.77 3.47
C ILE A 146 -0.04 6.90 4.83
N GLY A 147 0.47 7.80 5.67
CA GLY A 147 0.02 7.97 7.04
C GLY A 147 0.62 9.23 7.66
N PRO A 148 0.28 9.55 8.92
CA PRO A 148 0.56 10.85 9.52
C PRO A 148 2.02 11.31 9.38
N TYR A 149 2.98 10.43 9.57
CA TYR A 149 4.42 10.77 9.50
C TYR A 149 4.85 11.25 8.12
N ASN A 150 4.53 10.48 7.07
CA ASN A 150 4.87 10.85 5.70
C ASN A 150 4.04 12.02 5.21
N ASP A 151 2.74 12.01 5.49
CA ASP A 151 1.78 12.99 5.01
C ASP A 151 2.07 14.38 5.59
N GLN A 152 2.51 14.43 6.85
CA GLN A 152 2.99 15.65 7.47
C GLN A 152 4.24 16.19 6.78
N THR A 153 5.21 15.31 6.49
CA THR A 153 6.44 15.68 5.78
C THR A 153 6.16 16.17 4.36
N PHE A 154 5.15 15.62 3.69
CA PHE A 154 4.67 16.07 2.39
C PHE A 154 3.85 17.36 2.46
N GLY A 155 3.51 17.83 3.66
CA GLY A 155 2.74 19.07 3.87
C GLY A 155 1.26 18.95 3.49
N LEU A 156 0.70 17.74 3.33
CA LEU A 156 -0.68 17.53 2.83
C LEU A 156 -1.74 18.24 3.68
N HIS A 157 -1.48 18.44 4.97
CA HIS A 157 -2.32 19.22 5.89
C HIS A 157 -2.46 20.70 5.49
N GLN A 158 -1.56 21.24 4.66
CA GLN A 158 -1.65 22.61 4.13
C GLN A 158 -2.52 22.67 2.86
N ALA A 159 -2.74 21.51 2.21
CA ALA A 159 -3.52 21.42 0.98
C ALA A 159 -4.96 20.95 1.23
N ALA A 160 -5.21 20.16 2.29
CA ALA A 160 -6.54 19.67 2.62
C ALA A 160 -6.77 19.67 4.14
N LYS A 161 -8.04 19.79 4.54
CA LYS A 161 -8.43 19.98 5.94
C LYS A 161 -8.87 18.71 6.64
N TYR A 162 -9.52 17.81 5.90
CA TYR A 162 -10.12 16.61 6.47
C TYR A 162 -9.20 15.42 6.22
N TYR A 163 -8.90 14.67 7.30
CA TYR A 163 -8.05 13.48 7.26
C TYR A 163 -8.85 12.26 7.72
N TYR A 164 -9.03 11.30 6.82
CA TYR A 164 -9.94 10.19 7.04
C TYR A 164 -9.23 8.89 7.41
N TYR A 165 -9.91 8.07 8.23
CA TYR A 165 -9.57 6.69 8.57
C TYR A 165 -10.83 5.81 8.54
N PRO A 166 -10.70 4.45 8.55
CA PRO A 166 -9.49 3.65 8.44
C PRO A 166 -8.97 3.58 7.01
N GLY A 167 -7.70 3.22 6.86
CA GLY A 167 -7.06 2.95 5.58
C GLY A 167 -7.54 1.63 4.95
N TRP A 168 -8.78 1.60 4.52
CA TRP A 168 -9.50 0.45 3.98
C TRP A 168 -8.82 -0.19 2.78
N HIS A 169 -8.08 0.60 2.03
CA HIS A 169 -7.42 0.26 0.78
C HIS A 169 -6.07 -0.41 0.98
N GLU A 170 -5.32 0.01 2.00
CA GLU A 170 -3.96 -0.47 2.28
C GLU A 170 -3.77 -0.73 3.79
N PRO A 171 -4.27 -1.88 4.29
CA PRO A 171 -4.16 -2.21 5.72
C PRO A 171 -2.75 -2.64 6.16
N GLY A 172 -1.85 -2.98 5.22
CA GLY A 172 -0.48 -3.37 5.51
C GLY A 172 0.38 -3.52 4.27
N PRO A 173 0.57 -2.44 3.48
CA PRO A 173 1.26 -2.53 2.21
C PRO A 173 2.74 -2.85 2.38
N THR A 174 3.17 -3.90 1.70
CA THR A 174 4.57 -4.28 1.58
C THR A 174 5.19 -3.57 0.38
N LEU A 175 6.36 -3.01 0.58
CA LEU A 175 7.21 -2.47 -0.48
C LEU A 175 8.20 -3.55 -0.92
N GLU A 176 8.49 -3.54 -2.22
CA GLU A 176 9.36 -4.53 -2.84
C GLU A 176 10.78 -4.00 -3.03
N VAL A 177 11.76 -4.85 -2.79
CA VAL A 177 13.08 -4.77 -3.42
C VAL A 177 13.08 -5.79 -4.54
N ILE A 178 13.28 -5.34 -5.77
CA ILE A 178 13.35 -6.20 -6.95
C ILE A 178 14.78 -6.26 -7.47
N ILE A 179 15.25 -7.46 -7.78
CA ILE A 179 16.61 -7.69 -8.20
C ILE A 179 16.58 -8.52 -9.49
N ASN A 180 17.43 -8.15 -10.47
CA ASN A 180 17.62 -8.98 -11.65
C ASN A 180 18.19 -10.35 -11.25
N LYS A 181 17.58 -11.45 -11.76
CA LYS A 181 17.94 -12.83 -11.38
C LYS A 181 19.40 -13.15 -11.67
N GLU A 182 19.92 -12.77 -12.84
CA GLU A 182 21.30 -13.04 -13.23
C GLU A 182 22.27 -12.26 -12.34
N ALA A 183 21.95 -10.98 -12.05
CA ALA A 183 22.76 -10.17 -11.15
C ALA A 183 22.79 -10.75 -9.73
N PHE A 184 21.63 -11.24 -9.23
CA PHE A 184 21.56 -11.88 -7.92
C PHE A 184 22.31 -13.22 -7.91
N ALA A 185 22.13 -14.06 -8.94
CA ALA A 185 22.81 -15.33 -9.07
C ALA A 185 24.33 -15.21 -9.23
N SER A 186 24.84 -14.06 -9.69
CA SER A 186 26.27 -13.78 -9.77
C SER A 186 26.94 -13.54 -8.41
N LEU A 187 26.15 -13.29 -7.35
CA LEU A 187 26.65 -13.16 -6.00
C LEU A 187 26.98 -14.54 -5.40
N PRO A 188 28.05 -14.66 -4.59
CA PRO A 188 28.25 -15.82 -3.72
C PRO A 188 27.02 -16.07 -2.83
N SER A 189 26.78 -17.33 -2.47
CA SER A 189 25.59 -17.74 -1.72
C SER A 189 25.42 -17.03 -0.36
N ASP A 190 26.52 -16.75 0.31
CA ASP A 190 26.54 -16.00 1.57
C ASP A 190 26.08 -14.55 1.37
N LEU A 191 26.49 -13.90 0.27
CA LEU A 191 26.02 -12.54 -0.05
C LEU A 191 24.55 -12.54 -0.50
N GLN A 192 24.07 -13.56 -1.19
CA GLN A 192 22.65 -13.70 -1.51
C GLN A 192 21.81 -13.77 -0.22
N GLU A 193 22.24 -14.56 0.77
CA GLU A 193 21.57 -14.68 2.07
C GLU A 193 21.64 -13.39 2.88
N ILE A 194 22.75 -12.67 2.84
CA ILE A 194 22.86 -11.34 3.46
C ILE A 194 21.84 -10.37 2.85
N VAL A 195 21.67 -10.35 1.52
CA VAL A 195 20.68 -9.48 0.85
C VAL A 195 19.24 -9.85 1.27
N ARG A 196 18.90 -11.14 1.31
CA ARG A 196 17.58 -11.59 1.76
C ARG A 196 17.31 -11.20 3.22
N THR A 197 18.28 -11.43 4.09
CA THR A 197 18.19 -11.09 5.52
C THR A 197 18.10 -9.58 5.73
N ALA A 198 18.92 -8.79 5.05
CA ALA A 198 18.90 -7.34 5.13
C ALA A 198 17.56 -6.76 4.63
N SER A 199 17.02 -7.29 3.55
CA SER A 199 15.70 -6.86 3.03
C SER A 199 14.60 -7.10 4.07
N ARG A 200 14.59 -8.29 4.69
CA ARG A 200 13.65 -8.62 5.77
C ARG A 200 13.83 -7.72 7.00
N ALA A 201 15.07 -7.40 7.37
CA ALA A 201 15.36 -6.51 8.48
C ALA A 201 14.86 -5.09 8.21
N VAL A 202 15.10 -4.54 7.02
CA VAL A 202 14.62 -3.21 6.62
C VAL A 202 13.09 -3.17 6.54
N ASN A 203 12.44 -4.25 6.09
CA ASN A 203 10.98 -4.36 6.08
C ASN A 203 10.39 -4.20 7.49
N GLN A 204 11.00 -4.83 8.50
CA GLN A 204 10.58 -4.71 9.89
C GLN A 204 10.94 -3.34 10.48
N ASP A 205 12.14 -2.83 10.23
CA ASP A 205 12.61 -1.54 10.72
C ASP A 205 11.71 -0.39 10.27
N MET A 206 11.30 -0.40 9.00
CA MET A 206 10.35 0.58 8.48
C MET A 206 8.98 0.51 9.18
N LEU A 207 8.46 -0.69 9.44
CA LEU A 207 7.20 -0.87 10.15
C LEU A 207 7.27 -0.32 11.58
N ASP A 208 8.38 -0.59 12.27
CA ASP A 208 8.62 -0.13 13.64
C ASP A 208 8.76 1.40 13.69
N GLU A 209 9.53 2.00 12.76
CA GLU A 209 9.66 3.45 12.63
C GLU A 209 8.30 4.12 12.38
N TYR A 210 7.53 3.61 11.44
CA TYR A 210 6.23 4.19 11.09
C TYR A 210 5.23 4.06 12.22
N THR A 211 5.21 2.93 12.91
CA THR A 211 4.37 2.71 14.09
C THR A 211 4.68 3.74 15.18
N ALA A 212 5.95 3.99 15.46
CA ALA A 212 6.36 4.97 16.46
C ALA A 212 6.08 6.41 16.04
N ARG A 213 6.44 6.78 14.79
CA ARG A 213 6.37 8.18 14.32
C ARG A 213 4.98 8.62 13.90
N ASN A 214 4.14 7.72 13.39
CA ASN A 214 2.77 8.05 13.01
C ASN A 214 1.96 8.60 14.18
N ASN A 215 2.16 8.05 15.39
CA ASN A 215 1.49 8.53 16.59
C ASN A 215 1.83 10.01 16.89
N GLN A 216 3.13 10.34 16.90
CA GLN A 216 3.60 11.70 17.17
C GLN A 216 3.17 12.69 16.08
N ALA A 217 3.24 12.26 14.82
CA ALA A 217 2.83 13.08 13.68
C ALA A 217 1.32 13.34 13.70
N LEU A 218 0.50 12.35 14.03
CA LEU A 218 -0.95 12.53 14.16
C LEU A 218 -1.32 13.55 15.24
N GLU A 219 -0.67 13.46 16.40
CA GLU A 219 -0.84 14.44 17.48
C GLU A 219 -0.52 15.86 17.01
N THR A 220 0.59 16.03 16.30
CA THR A 220 1.00 17.33 15.74
C THR A 220 0.01 17.83 14.68
N LEU A 221 -0.44 16.96 13.77
CA LEU A 221 -1.41 17.31 12.73
C LEU A 221 -2.72 17.80 13.33
N VAL A 222 -3.23 17.13 14.36
CA VAL A 222 -4.51 17.48 15.00
C VAL A 222 -4.35 18.70 15.91
N ASN A 223 -3.39 18.66 16.84
CA ASN A 223 -3.32 19.66 17.92
C ASN A 223 -2.58 20.95 17.51
N THR A 224 -1.65 20.89 16.56
CA THR A 224 -0.88 22.06 16.12
C THR A 224 -1.38 22.61 14.79
N HIS A 225 -1.68 21.73 13.83
CA HIS A 225 -2.10 22.15 12.48
C HIS A 225 -3.62 22.22 12.31
N GLY A 226 -4.41 21.81 13.31
CA GLY A 226 -5.87 21.91 13.28
C GLY A 226 -6.54 20.98 12.26
N VAL A 227 -5.90 19.88 11.92
CA VAL A 227 -6.45 18.86 11.01
C VAL A 227 -7.69 18.24 11.63
N ILE A 228 -8.74 18.10 10.84
CA ILE A 228 -9.99 17.47 11.27
C ILE A 228 -9.93 16.00 10.94
N LEU A 229 -9.63 15.20 11.96
CA LEU A 229 -9.63 13.73 11.85
C LEU A 229 -11.08 13.22 11.81
N LYS A 230 -11.40 12.41 10.80
CA LYS A 230 -12.74 11.84 10.61
C LYS A 230 -12.69 10.36 10.25
N ARG A 231 -13.70 9.65 10.74
CA ARG A 231 -13.93 8.26 10.33
C ARG A 231 -14.83 8.22 9.11
N LEU A 232 -14.48 7.40 8.12
CA LEU A 232 -15.37 7.12 7.00
C LEU A 232 -16.67 6.47 7.50
N PRO A 233 -17.84 6.87 6.94
CA PRO A 233 -19.12 6.27 7.29
C PRO A 233 -19.16 4.76 7.01
N ASP A 234 -19.90 4.03 7.84
CA ASP A 234 -19.99 2.58 7.73
C ASP A 234 -20.67 2.10 6.43
N ASP A 235 -21.62 2.85 5.91
CA ASP A 235 -22.26 2.58 4.62
C ASP A 235 -21.28 2.71 3.46
N VAL A 236 -20.39 3.71 3.49
CA VAL A 236 -19.28 3.88 2.52
C VAL A 236 -18.33 2.68 2.60
N LEU A 237 -17.88 2.32 3.80
CA LEU A 237 -16.97 1.18 3.99
C LEU A 237 -17.61 -0.16 3.56
N LYS A 238 -18.89 -0.36 3.84
CA LYS A 238 -19.65 -1.55 3.40
C LYS A 238 -19.73 -1.60 1.88
N LYS A 239 -20.01 -0.46 1.23
CA LYS A 239 -20.07 -0.38 -0.24
C LYS A 239 -18.70 -0.64 -0.88
N PHE A 240 -17.63 -0.07 -0.34
CA PHE A 240 -16.26 -0.35 -0.82
C PHE A 240 -15.90 -1.83 -0.67
N LYS A 241 -16.28 -2.48 0.42
CA LYS A 241 -16.06 -3.92 0.62
C LYS A 241 -16.83 -4.78 -0.38
N GLU A 242 -18.07 -4.43 -0.65
CA GLU A 242 -18.90 -5.10 -1.67
C GLU A 242 -18.26 -5.01 -3.06
N ILE A 243 -17.87 -3.78 -3.48
CA ILE A 243 -17.22 -3.54 -4.77
C ILE A 243 -15.88 -4.28 -4.84
N THR A 244 -15.06 -4.21 -3.79
CA THR A 244 -13.80 -4.95 -3.71
C THR A 244 -14.00 -6.45 -3.96
N SER A 245 -15.00 -7.04 -3.32
CA SER A 245 -15.31 -8.46 -3.48
C SER A 245 -15.74 -8.81 -4.91
N LYS A 246 -16.47 -7.92 -5.58
CA LYS A 246 -16.84 -8.07 -6.99
C LYS A 246 -15.60 -8.03 -7.88
N LEU A 247 -14.79 -6.98 -7.78
CA LEU A 247 -13.59 -6.78 -8.61
C LEU A 247 -12.54 -7.87 -8.43
N LEU A 248 -12.37 -8.39 -7.21
CA LEU A 248 -11.50 -9.52 -6.95
C LEU A 248 -11.98 -10.80 -7.65
N LYS A 249 -13.30 -11.07 -7.64
CA LYS A 249 -13.87 -12.22 -8.37
C LYS A 249 -13.64 -12.12 -9.87
N GLU A 250 -13.78 -10.93 -10.44
CA GLU A 250 -13.48 -10.68 -11.85
C GLU A 250 -11.99 -10.93 -12.17
N LEU A 251 -11.11 -10.36 -11.37
CA LEU A 251 -9.65 -10.52 -11.53
C LEU A 251 -9.21 -12.00 -11.50
N ILE A 252 -9.68 -12.76 -10.51
CA ILE A 252 -9.29 -14.17 -10.36
C ILE A 252 -9.93 -15.09 -11.42
N ALA A 253 -10.99 -14.65 -12.08
CA ALA A 253 -11.58 -15.38 -13.19
C ALA A 253 -10.74 -15.24 -14.48
N GLU A 254 -10.00 -14.16 -14.63
CA GLU A 254 -9.21 -13.86 -15.83
C GLU A 254 -7.76 -14.37 -15.75
N ASP A 255 -7.20 -14.52 -14.53
CA ASP A 255 -5.79 -14.90 -14.32
C ASP A 255 -5.64 -16.03 -13.30
N SER A 256 -5.20 -17.19 -13.76
CA SER A 256 -5.06 -18.39 -12.92
C SER A 256 -4.03 -18.23 -11.79
N LEU A 257 -2.97 -17.45 -12.00
CA LEU A 257 -1.99 -17.17 -10.96
C LEU A 257 -2.58 -16.24 -9.90
N SER A 258 -3.29 -15.17 -10.30
CA SER A 258 -4.04 -14.31 -9.39
C SER A 258 -5.03 -15.12 -8.54
N LYS A 259 -5.70 -16.12 -9.12
CA LYS A 259 -6.60 -17.00 -8.38
C LYS A 259 -5.87 -17.79 -7.29
N ARG A 260 -4.75 -18.44 -7.61
CA ARG A 260 -3.95 -19.20 -6.65
C ARG A 260 -3.42 -18.34 -5.51
N ILE A 261 -2.94 -17.13 -5.83
CA ILE A 261 -2.44 -16.19 -4.83
C ILE A 261 -3.59 -15.74 -3.92
N PHE A 262 -4.72 -15.36 -4.49
CA PHE A 262 -5.90 -14.95 -3.75
C PHE A 262 -6.40 -16.05 -2.80
N GLU A 263 -6.53 -17.29 -3.29
CA GLU A 263 -6.95 -18.42 -2.49
C GLU A 263 -5.97 -18.70 -1.33
N SER A 264 -4.67 -18.56 -1.56
CA SER A 264 -3.64 -18.65 -0.52
C SER A 264 -3.80 -17.57 0.54
N GLN A 265 -3.95 -16.31 0.12
CA GLN A 265 -4.15 -15.19 1.06
C GLN A 265 -5.46 -15.31 1.86
N GLU A 266 -6.57 -15.63 1.21
CA GLU A 266 -7.87 -15.76 1.89
C GLU A 266 -7.88 -16.91 2.90
N ASN A 267 -7.26 -18.05 2.55
CA ASN A 267 -7.12 -19.16 3.49
C ASN A 267 -6.24 -18.76 4.70
N PHE A 268 -5.12 -18.10 4.45
CA PHE A 268 -4.25 -17.59 5.51
C PHE A 268 -5.00 -16.57 6.39
N LYS A 269 -5.64 -15.58 5.77
CA LYS A 269 -6.40 -14.54 6.45
C LYS A 269 -7.50 -15.12 7.34
N LYS A 270 -8.24 -16.10 6.85
CA LYS A 270 -9.27 -16.80 7.62
C LYS A 270 -8.71 -17.40 8.90
N ASN A 271 -7.60 -18.12 8.78
CA ASN A 271 -7.00 -18.81 9.92
C ASN A 271 -6.39 -17.83 10.94
N VAL A 272 -5.62 -16.83 10.48
CA VAL A 272 -5.00 -15.86 11.38
C VAL A 272 -6.02 -14.95 12.04
N SER A 273 -7.11 -14.61 11.35
CA SER A 273 -8.17 -13.75 11.92
C SER A 273 -8.88 -14.42 13.11
N GLU A 274 -9.05 -15.75 13.09
CA GLU A 274 -9.63 -16.47 14.23
C GLU A 274 -8.72 -16.38 15.47
N TYR A 275 -7.40 -16.48 15.26
CA TYR A 275 -6.44 -16.30 16.35
C TYR A 275 -6.39 -14.83 16.82
N HIS A 276 -6.36 -13.86 15.90
CA HIS A 276 -6.32 -12.44 16.25
C HIS A 276 -7.54 -11.96 17.05
N LYS A 277 -8.70 -12.62 16.95
CA LYS A 277 -9.86 -12.32 17.79
C LYS A 277 -9.59 -12.54 19.29
N ILE A 278 -8.80 -13.56 19.61
CA ILE A 278 -8.49 -13.95 21.00
C ILE A 278 -7.10 -13.48 21.47
N SER A 279 -6.32 -12.88 20.60
CA SER A 279 -4.99 -12.33 20.89
C SER A 279 -4.99 -10.80 20.73
N GLU A 280 -4.55 -10.26 19.61
CA GLU A 280 -4.35 -8.82 19.40
C GLU A 280 -5.62 -8.01 19.69
N LYS A 281 -6.75 -8.43 19.14
CA LYS A 281 -8.03 -7.72 19.33
C LYS A 281 -8.45 -7.75 20.80
N ALA A 282 -8.36 -8.90 21.45
CA ALA A 282 -8.70 -9.03 22.87
C ALA A 282 -7.79 -8.17 23.76
N VAL A 283 -6.51 -8.03 23.41
CA VAL A 283 -5.58 -7.14 24.13
C VAL A 283 -5.95 -5.67 23.96
N TYR A 284 -6.34 -5.23 22.76
CA TYR A 284 -6.82 -3.85 22.55
C TYR A 284 -8.10 -3.59 23.36
N GLU A 285 -9.07 -4.47 23.27
CA GLU A 285 -10.33 -4.36 24.04
C GLU A 285 -10.09 -4.35 25.56
N MET A 286 -9.16 -5.18 26.05
CA MET A 286 -8.79 -5.20 27.48
C MET A 286 -8.18 -3.88 27.95
N ARG A 287 -7.42 -3.17 27.13
CA ARG A 287 -6.83 -1.86 27.48
C ARG A 287 -7.86 -0.75 27.63
N GLU A 288 -9.05 -0.94 27.09
CA GLU A 288 -10.17 0.02 27.16
C GLU A 288 -11.11 -0.24 28.35
N LEU A 289 -10.86 -1.33 29.13
CA LEU A 289 -11.63 -1.61 30.36
C LEU A 289 -11.29 -0.56 31.43
N ASN A 290 -12.34 0.06 32.01
CA ASN A 290 -12.24 0.99 33.14
C ASN A 290 -12.32 0.26 34.46
#